data_0cfa5e66c82d8da194dc10bb88c48cbd
#
_entry.id   0cfa5e66c82d8da194dc10bb88c48cbd
#
_cell.length_a   1.000
_cell.length_b   1.000
_cell.length_c   1.000
_cell.angle_alpha   90.00
_cell.angle_beta   90.00
_cell.angle_gamma   90.00
#
_symmetry.space_group_name_H-M   'P 1'
#
loop_
_entity.id
_entity.type
_entity.pdbx_description
1 polymer ?
#
loop_
_entity_poly.entity_id
_entity_poly.type
_entity_poly.pdbx_seq_one_letter_code
_entity_poly.pdbx_strand_id
1 'polypeptide(L)'
;MSRVAICPGSFDPVTVGHLDVITRAANMFDKVIVVVMTNSSKSPSFSAEERMSMITKACEGLDNVYVDCYEGLLAEYAAMRDAGAIVKGLRAMSDFEYEFQMALTNKKLNPNVETVFLTTKAENMYLSSSMVKEIARMGGDIREFVPDVIHNEIINRLQKERN
;
A
#
# COMPACT_ATOMS: atom_id res chain seq x y z
N MET A 1 -21.46 15.29 -0.78
CA MET A 1 -20.06 15.40 -0.34
C MET A 1 -19.32 14.15 -0.78
N SER A 2 -18.24 14.33 -1.53
CA SER A 2 -17.44 13.18 -1.99
C SER A 2 -16.65 12.60 -0.80
N ARG A 3 -16.75 11.28 -0.58
CA ARG A 3 -16.02 10.58 0.49
C ARG A 3 -14.67 10.15 -0.04
N VAL A 4 -13.62 10.91 0.30
CA VAL A 4 -12.26 10.63 -0.11
C VAL A 4 -11.55 9.80 0.96
N ALA A 5 -10.90 8.71 0.55
CA ALA A 5 -10.03 7.91 1.39
C ALA A 5 -8.61 7.85 0.83
N ILE A 6 -7.63 7.67 1.70
CA ILE A 6 -6.25 7.41 1.34
C ILE A 6 -5.83 6.01 1.80
N CYS A 7 -5.13 5.29 0.95
CA CYS A 7 -4.52 3.99 1.26
C CYS A 7 -3.00 4.17 1.25
N PRO A 8 -2.37 4.40 2.41
CA PRO A 8 -0.93 4.65 2.49
C PRO A 8 -0.14 3.35 2.58
N GLY A 9 1.10 3.39 2.11
CA GLY A 9 2.05 2.30 2.29
C GLY A 9 3.36 2.55 1.57
N SER A 10 4.32 1.68 1.79
CA SER A 10 5.57 1.69 1.05
C SER A 10 5.42 1.06 -0.33
N PHE A 11 4.62 0.02 -0.45
CA PHE A 11 4.34 -0.72 -1.70
C PHE A 11 5.62 -1.08 -2.47
N ASP A 12 6.50 -1.78 -1.81
CA ASP A 12 7.84 -2.10 -2.34
C ASP A 12 8.12 -3.62 -2.43
N PRO A 13 7.45 -4.34 -3.35
CA PRO A 13 6.40 -3.92 -4.29
C PRO A 13 4.99 -4.02 -3.72
N VAL A 14 4.00 -3.56 -4.49
CA VAL A 14 2.58 -3.83 -4.23
C VAL A 14 2.31 -5.34 -4.35
N THR A 15 1.49 -5.90 -3.45
CA THR A 15 1.13 -7.31 -3.39
C THR A 15 -0.37 -7.51 -3.65
N VAL A 16 -0.79 -8.77 -3.83
CA VAL A 16 -2.22 -9.09 -3.94
C VAL A 16 -2.98 -8.75 -2.65
N GLY A 17 -2.31 -8.77 -1.49
CA GLY A 17 -2.89 -8.33 -0.23
C GLY A 17 -3.18 -6.82 -0.21
N HIS A 18 -2.26 -6.01 -0.72
CA HIS A 18 -2.49 -4.57 -0.89
C HIS A 18 -3.63 -4.31 -1.89
N LEU A 19 -3.63 -4.99 -3.02
CA LEU A 19 -4.66 -4.82 -4.05
C LEU A 19 -6.06 -5.18 -3.53
N ASP A 20 -6.18 -6.21 -2.69
CA ASP A 20 -7.45 -6.57 -2.05
C ASP A 20 -8.00 -5.42 -1.19
N VAL A 21 -7.16 -4.82 -0.35
CA VAL A 21 -7.54 -3.67 0.48
C VAL A 21 -7.93 -2.46 -0.37
N ILE A 22 -7.14 -2.15 -1.40
CA ILE A 22 -7.41 -1.03 -2.32
C ILE A 22 -8.74 -1.23 -3.04
N THR A 23 -8.99 -2.42 -3.57
CA THR A 23 -10.24 -2.76 -4.27
C THR A 23 -11.45 -2.63 -3.35
N ARG A 24 -11.34 -3.10 -2.12
CA ARG A 24 -12.42 -2.99 -1.14
C ARG A 24 -12.65 -1.54 -0.72
N ALA A 25 -11.59 -0.76 -0.56
CA ALA A 25 -11.70 0.69 -0.30
C ALA A 25 -12.39 1.40 -1.48
N ALA A 26 -12.05 1.04 -2.72
CA ALA A 26 -12.67 1.61 -3.92
C ALA A 26 -14.20 1.36 -3.97
N ASN A 27 -14.67 0.24 -3.42
CA ASN A 27 -16.10 -0.06 -3.32
C ASN A 27 -16.81 0.70 -2.18
N MET A 28 -16.07 1.23 -1.21
CA MET A 28 -16.63 1.92 -0.04
C MET A 28 -16.62 3.44 -0.15
N PHE A 29 -15.71 4.00 -0.93
CA PHE A 29 -15.46 5.42 -1.04
C PHE A 29 -15.63 5.91 -2.49
N ASP A 30 -16.01 7.18 -2.63
CA ASP A 30 -16.20 7.79 -3.95
C ASP A 30 -14.87 8.02 -4.67
N LYS A 31 -13.81 8.24 -3.90
CA LYS A 31 -12.45 8.41 -4.40
C LYS A 31 -11.45 7.78 -3.45
N VAL A 32 -10.51 7.03 -3.97
CA VAL A 32 -9.40 6.43 -3.23
C VAL A 32 -8.08 6.92 -3.80
N ILE A 33 -7.19 7.40 -2.94
CA ILE A 33 -5.83 7.79 -3.31
C ILE A 33 -4.87 6.78 -2.66
N VAL A 34 -4.22 5.97 -3.46
CA VAL A 34 -3.13 5.11 -3.00
C VAL A 34 -1.87 5.96 -2.96
N VAL A 35 -1.32 6.16 -1.78
CA VAL A 35 -0.15 7.03 -1.61
C VAL A 35 1.07 6.23 -1.20
N VAL A 36 2.09 6.29 -2.07
CA VAL A 36 3.42 5.74 -1.77
C VAL A 36 4.10 6.70 -0.80
N MET A 37 4.21 6.27 0.46
CA MET A 37 4.92 7.03 1.48
C MET A 37 6.42 6.81 1.30
N THR A 38 7.14 7.88 1.05
CA THR A 38 8.59 7.84 0.90
C THR A 38 9.28 8.28 2.19
N ASN A 39 10.42 7.67 2.46
CA ASN A 39 11.26 8.03 3.61
C ASN A 39 12.72 7.99 3.14
N SER A 40 13.37 9.14 3.16
CA SER A 40 14.76 9.31 2.74
C SER A 40 15.78 8.47 3.53
N SER A 41 15.41 8.04 4.74
CA SER A 41 16.26 7.16 5.58
C SER A 41 16.19 5.67 5.22
N LYS A 42 15.28 5.28 4.33
CA LYS A 42 15.09 3.89 3.87
C LYS A 42 15.57 3.72 2.44
N SER A 43 16.14 2.55 2.15
CA SER A 43 16.55 2.15 0.80
C SER A 43 15.57 1.11 0.24
N PRO A 44 14.51 1.54 -0.46
CA PRO A 44 13.59 0.60 -1.08
C PRO A 44 14.23 -0.11 -2.29
N SER A 45 13.68 -1.25 -2.68
CA SER A 45 14.15 -1.98 -3.88
C SER A 45 13.69 -1.32 -5.18
N PHE A 46 12.57 -0.59 -5.13
CA PHE A 46 12.00 0.12 -6.27
C PHE A 46 11.90 1.62 -5.96
N SER A 47 12.19 2.47 -6.95
CA SER A 47 12.00 3.92 -6.80
C SER A 47 10.53 4.28 -6.55
N ALA A 48 10.27 5.51 -6.10
CA ALA A 48 8.89 5.98 -5.91
C ALA A 48 8.09 5.90 -7.21
N GLU A 49 8.70 6.29 -8.33
CA GLU A 49 8.10 6.26 -9.67
C GLU A 49 7.78 4.82 -10.11
N GLU A 50 8.69 3.89 -9.87
CA GLU A 50 8.48 2.47 -10.18
C GLU A 50 7.33 1.88 -9.36
N ARG A 51 7.30 2.19 -8.06
CA ARG A 51 6.21 1.73 -7.17
C ARG A 51 4.86 2.30 -7.57
N MET A 52 4.80 3.59 -7.91
CA MET A 52 3.57 4.22 -8.43
C MET A 52 3.12 3.59 -9.74
N SER A 53 4.05 3.34 -10.67
CA SER A 53 3.75 2.69 -11.95
C SER A 53 3.18 1.28 -11.75
N MET A 54 3.77 0.49 -10.86
CA MET A 54 3.28 -0.86 -10.53
C MET A 54 1.87 -0.83 -9.93
N ILE A 55 1.60 0.10 -9.01
CA ILE A 55 0.26 0.27 -8.42
C ILE A 55 -0.75 0.68 -9.49
N THR A 56 -0.39 1.60 -10.37
CA THR A 56 -1.26 2.06 -11.46
C THR A 56 -1.65 0.90 -12.37
N LYS A 57 -0.70 0.07 -12.76
CA LYS A 57 -0.95 -1.15 -13.55
C LYS A 57 -1.85 -2.14 -12.80
N ALA A 58 -1.56 -2.36 -11.52
CA ALA A 58 -2.34 -3.29 -10.69
C ALA A 58 -3.78 -2.84 -10.46
N CYS A 59 -4.02 -1.53 -10.45
CA CYS A 59 -5.35 -0.94 -10.22
C CYS A 59 -6.09 -0.62 -11.55
N GLU A 60 -5.61 -1.08 -12.68
CA GLU A 60 -6.30 -0.91 -13.96
C GLU A 60 -7.72 -1.47 -13.87
N GLY A 61 -8.71 -0.67 -14.27
CA GLY A 61 -10.13 -1.02 -14.15
C GLY A 61 -10.80 -0.53 -12.84
N LEU A 62 -10.08 0.11 -11.94
CA LEU A 62 -10.65 0.80 -10.78
C LEU A 62 -10.70 2.31 -11.05
N ASP A 63 -11.82 2.77 -11.61
CA ASP A 63 -11.97 4.13 -12.17
C ASP A 63 -11.86 5.25 -11.13
N ASN A 64 -12.10 4.94 -9.84
CA ASN A 64 -12.05 5.89 -8.73
C ASN A 64 -10.76 5.80 -7.89
N VAL A 65 -9.75 5.05 -8.37
CA VAL A 65 -8.44 4.90 -7.70
C VAL A 65 -7.40 5.77 -8.39
N TYR A 66 -6.70 6.56 -7.60
CA TYR A 66 -5.61 7.44 -8.02
C TYR A 66 -4.34 7.08 -7.28
N VAL A 67 -3.19 7.29 -7.89
CA VAL A 67 -1.89 6.96 -7.29
C VAL A 67 -1.06 8.22 -7.14
N ASP A 68 -0.43 8.38 -5.98
CA ASP A 68 0.40 9.53 -5.65
C ASP A 68 1.59 9.09 -4.78
N CYS A 69 2.55 9.96 -4.57
CA CYS A 69 3.61 9.76 -3.59
C CYS A 69 3.74 10.99 -2.70
N TYR A 70 4.19 10.77 -1.47
CA TYR A 70 4.36 11.84 -0.50
C TYR A 70 5.47 11.51 0.50
N GLU A 71 6.26 12.53 0.84
CA GLU A 71 7.21 12.47 1.93
C GLU A 71 6.78 13.46 3.02
N GLY A 72 6.48 12.94 4.21
CA GLY A 72 6.01 13.76 5.32
C GLY A 72 4.96 13.04 6.17
N LEU A 73 4.24 13.81 6.96
CA LEU A 73 3.21 13.29 7.86
C LEU A 73 1.93 12.91 7.09
N LEU A 74 1.46 11.70 7.31
CA LEU A 74 0.24 11.19 6.67
C LEU A 74 -0.99 12.04 7.01
N ALA A 75 -1.07 12.55 8.25
CA ALA A 75 -2.16 13.43 8.69
C ALA A 75 -2.20 14.77 7.91
N GLU A 76 -1.02 15.31 7.56
CA GLU A 76 -0.92 16.51 6.71
C GLU A 76 -1.36 16.20 5.27
N TYR A 77 -0.89 15.09 4.73
CA TYR A 77 -1.31 14.66 3.39
C TYR A 77 -2.82 14.47 3.30
N ALA A 78 -3.42 13.84 4.33
CA ALA A 78 -4.88 13.68 4.40
C ALA A 78 -5.62 15.03 4.38
N ALA A 79 -5.10 16.02 5.12
CA ALA A 79 -5.66 17.36 5.10
C ALA A 79 -5.53 18.05 3.73
N MET A 80 -4.36 17.92 3.08
CA MET A 80 -4.11 18.48 1.74
C MET A 80 -5.05 17.89 0.68
N ARG A 81 -5.49 16.64 0.85
CA ARG A 81 -6.37 15.93 -0.08
C ARG A 81 -7.85 15.95 0.32
N ASP A 82 -8.19 16.65 1.38
CA ASP A 82 -9.54 16.66 1.97
C ASP A 82 -10.08 15.24 2.19
N ALA A 83 -9.21 14.36 2.66
CA ALA A 83 -9.54 12.96 2.91
C ALA A 83 -10.10 12.78 4.32
N GLY A 84 -11.28 12.17 4.39
CA GLY A 84 -11.94 11.86 5.68
C GLY A 84 -11.51 10.51 6.28
N ALA A 85 -10.84 9.66 5.50
CA ALA A 85 -10.45 8.33 5.94
C ALA A 85 -9.04 7.94 5.50
N ILE A 86 -8.34 7.25 6.39
CA ILE A 86 -7.13 6.47 6.11
C ILE A 86 -7.53 5.00 6.17
N VAL A 87 -7.40 4.27 5.08
CA VAL A 87 -7.74 2.85 5.01
C VAL A 87 -6.48 2.01 5.06
N LYS A 88 -6.44 1.06 5.99
CA LYS A 88 -5.32 0.14 6.17
C LYS A 88 -5.79 -1.30 6.31
N GLY A 89 -5.05 -2.22 5.72
CA GLY A 89 -5.23 -3.64 5.97
C GLY A 89 -4.62 -4.04 7.31
N LEU A 90 -5.27 -4.94 8.02
CA LEU A 90 -4.77 -5.48 9.28
C LEU A 90 -4.62 -6.99 9.14
N ARG A 91 -3.36 -7.52 9.29
CA ARG A 91 -3.05 -8.93 9.07
C ARG A 91 -3.01 -9.76 10.34
N ALA A 92 -2.37 -9.25 11.39
CA ALA A 92 -2.13 -9.98 12.63
C ALA A 92 -2.21 -9.08 13.86
N MET A 93 -2.37 -9.68 15.02
CA MET A 93 -2.39 -8.97 16.31
C MET A 93 -1.08 -8.20 16.57
N SER A 94 0.06 -8.70 16.10
CA SER A 94 1.34 -8.01 16.22
C SER A 94 1.41 -6.69 15.45
N ASP A 95 0.65 -6.56 14.35
CA ASP A 95 0.55 -5.31 13.60
C ASP A 95 -0.40 -4.31 14.30
N PHE A 96 -1.36 -4.80 15.07
CA PHE A 96 -2.45 -4.00 15.63
C PHE A 96 -1.95 -2.90 16.57
N GLU A 97 -1.06 -3.20 17.48
CA GLU A 97 -0.58 -2.20 18.46
C GLU A 97 0.07 -1.01 17.77
N TYR A 98 0.95 -1.27 16.80
CA TYR A 98 1.61 -0.21 16.04
C TYR A 98 0.61 0.58 15.20
N GLU A 99 -0.28 -0.10 14.47
CA GLU A 99 -1.29 0.54 13.63
C GLU A 99 -2.31 1.34 14.45
N PHE A 100 -2.68 0.84 15.62
CA PHE A 100 -3.55 1.54 16.55
C PHE A 100 -2.89 2.82 17.09
N GLN A 101 -1.62 2.75 17.50
CA GLN A 101 -0.86 3.91 17.92
C GLN A 101 -0.77 4.98 16.81
N MET A 102 -0.52 4.55 15.57
CA MET A 102 -0.49 5.45 14.41
C MET A 102 -1.85 6.08 14.13
N ALA A 103 -2.94 5.32 14.27
CA ALA A 103 -4.29 5.84 14.12
C ALA A 103 -4.61 6.95 15.12
N LEU A 104 -4.28 6.73 16.39
CA LEU A 104 -4.45 7.74 17.44
C LEU A 104 -3.59 8.99 17.18
N THR A 105 -2.36 8.82 16.73
CA THR A 105 -1.45 9.91 16.41
C THR A 105 -1.99 10.74 15.24
N ASN A 106 -2.41 10.07 14.15
CA ASN A 106 -2.99 10.77 12.99
C ASN A 106 -4.26 11.53 13.37
N LYS A 107 -5.12 10.94 14.20
CA LYS A 107 -6.34 11.61 14.72
C LYS A 107 -6.01 12.85 15.55
N LYS A 108 -4.95 12.80 16.35
CA LYS A 108 -4.49 13.94 17.13
C LYS A 108 -3.97 15.07 16.25
N LEU A 109 -3.23 14.74 15.20
CA LEU A 109 -2.64 15.69 14.26
C LEU A 109 -3.67 16.27 13.29
N ASN A 110 -4.66 15.47 12.89
CA ASN A 110 -5.76 15.89 12.03
C ASN A 110 -7.09 15.32 12.57
N PRO A 111 -7.84 16.09 13.35
CA PRO A 111 -9.11 15.63 13.94
C PRO A 111 -10.20 15.27 12.93
N ASN A 112 -10.04 15.68 11.67
CA ASN A 112 -11.04 15.43 10.61
C ASN A 112 -10.85 14.10 9.90
N VAL A 113 -9.75 13.38 10.17
CA VAL A 113 -9.48 12.08 9.55
C VAL A 113 -9.72 10.92 10.51
N GLU A 114 -10.33 9.85 10.01
CA GLU A 114 -10.50 8.59 10.75
C GLU A 114 -9.66 7.48 10.10
N THR A 115 -9.17 6.55 10.91
CA THR A 115 -8.51 5.35 10.39
C THR A 115 -9.49 4.18 10.36
N VAL A 116 -9.62 3.56 9.20
CA VAL A 116 -10.48 2.39 8.98
C VAL A 116 -9.58 1.17 8.74
N PHE A 117 -9.70 0.16 9.58
CA PHE A 117 -8.99 -1.11 9.41
C PHE A 117 -9.86 -2.12 8.68
N LEU A 118 -9.34 -2.67 7.59
CA LEU A 118 -9.93 -3.77 6.87
C LEU A 118 -9.17 -5.06 7.23
N THR A 119 -9.90 -6.06 7.68
CA THR A 119 -9.30 -7.38 7.95
C THR A 119 -8.79 -8.00 6.66
N THR A 120 -7.55 -8.43 6.67
CA THR A 120 -6.93 -9.13 5.53
C THR A 120 -7.59 -10.51 5.37
N LYS A 121 -7.76 -10.96 4.13
CA LYS A 121 -8.20 -12.33 3.85
C LYS A 121 -7.23 -13.33 4.47
N ALA A 122 -7.75 -14.47 4.96
CA ALA A 122 -6.95 -15.49 5.62
C ALA A 122 -5.78 -15.99 4.75
N GLU A 123 -6.00 -16.12 3.45
CA GLU A 123 -5.00 -16.51 2.45
C GLU A 123 -3.83 -15.52 2.30
N ASN A 124 -4.01 -14.26 2.70
CA ASN A 124 -3.01 -13.19 2.59
C ASN A 124 -2.40 -12.79 3.94
N MET A 125 -2.76 -13.44 5.04
CA MET A 125 -2.33 -13.04 6.39
C MET A 125 -0.82 -13.09 6.59
N TYR A 126 -0.12 -13.99 5.94
CA TYR A 126 1.33 -14.13 6.00
C TYR A 126 2.09 -13.27 4.98
N LEU A 127 1.37 -12.66 4.03
CA LEU A 127 1.95 -11.98 2.88
C LEU A 127 2.51 -10.60 3.25
N SER A 128 3.77 -10.36 2.89
CA SER A 128 4.42 -9.05 3.01
C SER A 128 5.32 -8.79 1.80
N SER A 129 5.57 -7.51 1.51
CA SER A 129 6.51 -7.14 0.44
C SER A 129 7.92 -7.64 0.71
N SER A 130 8.35 -7.67 1.97
CA SER A 130 9.68 -8.18 2.35
C SER A 130 9.82 -9.66 2.04
N MET A 131 8.80 -10.47 2.35
CA MET A 131 8.77 -11.90 2.03
C MET A 131 8.78 -12.14 0.52
N VAL A 132 7.99 -11.38 -0.24
CA VAL A 132 7.96 -11.48 -1.71
C VAL A 132 9.35 -11.19 -2.30
N LYS A 133 10.03 -10.16 -1.82
CA LYS A 133 11.38 -9.82 -2.26
C LYS A 133 12.40 -10.92 -1.94
N GLU A 134 12.32 -11.49 -0.76
CA GLU A 134 13.20 -12.59 -0.33
C GLU A 134 13.03 -13.82 -1.22
N ILE A 135 11.77 -14.25 -1.44
CA ILE A 135 11.46 -15.38 -2.32
C ILE A 135 11.96 -15.11 -3.75
N ALA A 136 11.70 -13.94 -4.30
CA ALA A 136 12.13 -13.59 -5.65
C ALA A 136 13.66 -13.58 -5.79
N ARG A 137 14.40 -13.04 -4.82
CA ARG A 137 15.87 -13.04 -4.81
C ARG A 137 16.45 -14.43 -4.76
N MET A 138 15.78 -15.36 -4.07
CA MET A 138 16.17 -16.76 -4.00
C MET A 138 15.76 -17.59 -5.24
N GLY A 139 15.08 -16.98 -6.21
CA GLY A 139 14.62 -17.63 -7.43
C GLY A 139 13.30 -18.38 -7.28
N GLY A 140 12.57 -18.15 -6.19
CA GLY A 140 11.25 -18.74 -5.97
C GLY A 140 10.15 -18.10 -6.83
N ASP A 141 9.03 -18.80 -6.94
CA ASP A 141 7.85 -18.34 -7.69
C ASP A 141 7.02 -17.39 -6.83
N ILE A 142 6.74 -16.20 -7.34
CA ILE A 142 5.96 -15.16 -6.65
C ILE A 142 4.62 -14.87 -7.33
N ARG A 143 4.19 -15.68 -8.31
CA ARG A 143 2.97 -15.40 -9.09
C ARG A 143 1.70 -15.31 -8.27
N GLU A 144 1.60 -16.06 -7.18
CA GLU A 144 0.45 -16.00 -6.28
C GLU A 144 0.47 -14.82 -5.30
N PHE A 145 1.59 -14.10 -5.20
CA PHE A 145 1.79 -13.05 -4.20
C PHE A 145 1.70 -11.64 -4.76
N VAL A 146 1.85 -11.49 -6.07
CA VAL A 146 1.83 -10.20 -6.75
C VAL A 146 0.86 -10.22 -7.93
N PRO A 147 0.28 -9.06 -8.32
CA PRO A 147 -0.51 -8.98 -9.54
C PRO A 147 0.29 -9.43 -10.76
N ASP A 148 -0.31 -10.24 -11.63
CA ASP A 148 0.35 -10.82 -12.81
C ASP A 148 1.00 -9.76 -13.70
N VAL A 149 0.36 -8.60 -13.83
CA VAL A 149 0.79 -7.51 -14.70
C VAL A 149 2.16 -6.92 -14.33
N ILE A 150 2.59 -7.08 -13.06
CA ILE A 150 3.88 -6.57 -12.55
C ILE A 150 4.89 -7.66 -12.23
N HIS A 151 4.52 -8.94 -12.34
CA HIS A 151 5.36 -10.08 -11.97
C HIS A 151 6.75 -10.03 -12.63
N ASN A 152 6.79 -9.90 -13.96
CA ASN A 152 8.05 -9.92 -14.69
C ASN A 152 8.96 -8.73 -14.35
N GLU A 153 8.37 -7.57 -14.09
CA GLU A 153 9.10 -6.37 -13.69
C GLU A 153 9.83 -6.58 -12.34
N ILE A 154 9.14 -7.23 -11.39
CA ILE A 154 9.70 -7.57 -10.07
C ILE A 154 10.82 -8.59 -10.21
N ILE A 155 10.58 -9.68 -10.93
CA ILE A 155 11.57 -10.75 -11.13
C ILE A 155 12.82 -10.20 -11.83
N ASN A 156 12.65 -9.42 -12.89
CA ASN A 156 13.78 -8.86 -13.64
C ASN A 156 14.65 -7.93 -12.78
N ARG A 157 14.06 -7.19 -11.85
CA ARG A 157 14.81 -6.34 -10.93
C ARG A 157 15.56 -7.17 -9.88
N LEU A 158 14.87 -8.05 -9.18
CA LEU A 158 15.40 -8.70 -7.99
C LEU A 158 16.36 -9.86 -8.31
N GLN A 159 16.21 -10.53 -9.46
CA GLN A 159 17.15 -11.57 -9.90
C GLN A 159 18.45 -11.01 -10.46
N LYS A 160 18.45 -9.78 -11.02
CA LYS A 160 19.68 -9.11 -11.44
C LYS A 160 20.58 -8.70 -10.27
N GLU A 161 20.00 -8.45 -9.10
CA GLU A 161 20.77 -8.12 -7.88
C GLU A 161 21.55 -9.35 -7.34
N ARG A 162 21.26 -10.57 -7.85
CA ARG A 162 21.90 -11.81 -7.43
C ARG A 162 23.18 -12.14 -8.22
N ASN A 163 23.36 -11.56 -9.40
CA ASN A 163 24.52 -11.75 -10.29
C ASN A 163 25.48 -10.56 -10.21
#